data_7cc6b63ed6aabdb42ebef0583d63e4cd
#
_entry.id   7cc6b63ed6aabdb42ebef0583d63e4cd
#
_cell.length_a   1.000
_cell.length_b   1.000
_cell.length_c   1.000
_cell.angle_alpha   90.00
_cell.angle_beta   90.00
_cell.angle_gamma   90.00
#
_symmetry.space_group_name_H-M   'P 1'
#
loop_
_entity.id
_entity.type
_entity.pdbx_description
1 polymer ?
#
loop_
_entity_poly.entity_id
_entity_poly.type
_entity_poly.pdbx_seq_one_letter_code
_entity_poly.pdbx_strand_id
1 'polypeptide(L)'
;MKYSALLFTLFATLNTSAWAVDLTKVHQGDVLPVMLAELKPTQPSVGYDQIYYKLGRYQQDAEKQFDEICEANGQKGVSHFDAQSQPAIATSFECKEPVGAERKDMKTVVIAPNSQLYLTDGHHTFNTFWHMEGGGSEFPVNVLVDKDYRELKTMDAFWKQLDLDKNTWLFDASDQPISYQQLPTTLGMENFADDPYRSLMYFARDVSWDKPAQPVPFLEFYWAKQLKPQLPLAPFDLNTEQGYLNAIEAASKLILAEQSNDIGGSGLSAKAMGQFDHFDAKKFKKLSKQNSKLSYMLGYKTAQQ
;
A
#
# COMPACT_ATOMS: atom_id res chain seq x y z
N MET A 1 62.96 20.32 18.39
CA MET A 1 62.33 20.11 17.09
C MET A 1 61.24 19.05 17.27
N LYS A 2 59.96 19.49 17.27
CA LYS A 2 58.82 18.59 17.42
C LYS A 2 58.15 18.46 16.04
N TYR A 3 58.13 17.26 15.46
CA TYR A 3 57.42 16.98 14.23
C TYR A 3 56.00 16.53 14.57
N SER A 4 55.00 17.37 14.20
CA SER A 4 53.60 16.98 14.22
C SER A 4 53.27 16.27 12.90
N ALA A 5 52.92 15.01 12.96
CA ALA A 5 52.38 14.27 11.82
C ALA A 5 50.89 14.55 11.70
N LEU A 6 50.47 15.17 10.60
CA LEU A 6 49.07 15.31 10.21
C LEU A 6 48.61 14.01 9.57
N LEU A 7 47.68 13.29 10.23
CA LEU A 7 46.98 12.17 9.62
C LEU A 7 45.85 12.73 8.74
N PHE A 8 45.99 12.57 7.43
CA PHE A 8 44.91 12.79 6.47
C PHE A 8 44.03 11.53 6.41
N THR A 9 42.85 11.60 6.99
CA THR A 9 41.82 10.52 6.82
C THR A 9 41.14 10.75 5.47
N LEU A 10 41.43 9.86 4.52
CA LEU A 10 40.78 9.83 3.23
C LEU A 10 39.37 9.23 3.42
N PHE A 11 38.33 10.04 3.39
CA PHE A 11 36.94 9.55 3.27
C PHE A 11 36.72 9.12 1.81
N ALA A 12 36.74 7.83 1.55
CA ALA A 12 36.27 7.27 0.30
C ALA A 12 34.73 7.39 0.29
N THR A 13 34.22 8.35 -0.47
CA THR A 13 32.79 8.40 -0.81
C THR A 13 32.52 7.24 -1.78
N LEU A 14 31.89 6.19 -1.28
CA LEU A 14 31.31 5.16 -2.12
C LEU A 14 30.12 5.80 -2.89
N ASN A 15 30.40 6.25 -4.11
CA ASN A 15 29.36 6.55 -5.08
C ASN A 15 28.67 5.22 -5.45
N THR A 16 27.57 4.89 -4.76
CA THR A 16 26.64 3.88 -5.26
C THR A 16 25.93 4.51 -6.45
N SER A 17 26.41 4.26 -7.65
CA SER A 17 25.67 4.56 -8.87
C SER A 17 24.38 3.73 -8.81
N ALA A 18 23.24 4.36 -8.49
CA ALA A 18 21.94 3.77 -8.72
C ALA A 18 21.87 3.44 -10.23
N TRP A 19 21.80 2.17 -10.56
CA TRP A 19 21.65 1.72 -11.94
C TRP A 19 20.20 2.01 -12.33
N ALA A 20 19.97 3.18 -12.97
CA ALA A 20 18.69 3.46 -13.58
C ALA A 20 18.38 2.35 -14.58
N VAL A 21 17.28 1.64 -14.39
CA VAL A 21 16.86 0.57 -15.29
C VAL A 21 16.62 1.17 -16.69
N ASP A 22 17.25 0.59 -17.71
CA ASP A 22 17.02 0.96 -19.12
C ASP A 22 15.61 0.48 -19.54
N LEU A 23 14.61 1.32 -19.33
CA LEU A 23 13.22 0.98 -19.64
C LEU A 23 12.99 0.67 -21.13
N THR A 24 13.90 1.02 -22.04
CA THR A 24 13.74 0.71 -23.47
C THR A 24 13.78 -0.79 -23.76
N LYS A 25 14.37 -1.58 -22.85
CA LYS A 25 14.49 -3.04 -22.95
C LYS A 25 13.48 -3.81 -22.09
N VAL A 26 12.64 -3.08 -21.38
CA VAL A 26 11.67 -3.64 -20.45
C VAL A 26 10.35 -3.90 -21.19
N HIS A 27 9.71 -5.04 -20.87
CA HIS A 27 8.46 -5.49 -21.47
C HIS A 27 7.43 -5.84 -20.39
N GLN A 28 6.17 -5.91 -20.79
CA GLN A 28 5.11 -6.44 -19.95
C GLN A 28 5.49 -7.85 -19.42
N GLY A 29 5.31 -8.07 -18.14
CA GLY A 29 5.65 -9.29 -17.44
C GLY A 29 7.06 -9.32 -16.85
N ASP A 30 7.89 -8.33 -17.10
CA ASP A 30 9.22 -8.24 -16.48
C ASP A 30 9.12 -7.84 -15.00
N VAL A 31 10.09 -8.31 -14.22
CA VAL A 31 10.29 -7.92 -12.82
C VAL A 31 11.44 -6.92 -12.78
N LEU A 32 11.19 -5.74 -12.21
CA LEU A 32 12.15 -4.64 -12.18
C LEU A 32 12.57 -4.29 -10.77
N PRO A 33 13.87 -4.22 -10.49
CA PRO A 33 14.38 -3.56 -9.28
C PRO A 33 14.27 -2.04 -9.45
N VAL A 34 13.62 -1.37 -8.49
CA VAL A 34 13.42 0.09 -8.49
C VAL A 34 13.54 0.64 -7.07
N MET A 35 13.82 1.94 -6.94
CA MET A 35 13.67 2.66 -5.69
C MET A 35 12.25 3.22 -5.56
N LEU A 36 11.74 3.36 -4.34
CA LEU A 36 10.39 3.92 -4.12
C LEU A 36 10.23 5.31 -4.74
N ALA A 37 11.28 6.13 -4.77
CA ALA A 37 11.27 7.45 -5.39
C ALA A 37 10.98 7.44 -6.91
N GLU A 38 11.24 6.32 -7.59
CA GLU A 38 11.01 6.18 -9.03
C GLU A 38 9.54 5.92 -9.39
N LEU A 39 8.70 5.58 -8.39
CA LEU A 39 7.31 5.20 -8.57
C LEU A 39 6.37 6.40 -8.47
N LYS A 40 5.49 6.54 -9.46
CA LYS A 40 4.46 7.58 -9.50
C LYS A 40 3.11 7.02 -9.07
N PRO A 41 2.40 7.68 -8.12
CA PRO A 41 1.08 7.25 -7.69
C PRO A 41 0.00 7.36 -8.77
N THR A 42 -1.04 6.49 -8.65
CA THR A 42 -2.26 6.53 -9.47
C THR A 42 -3.52 6.77 -8.64
N GLN A 43 -3.37 7.22 -7.38
CA GLN A 43 -4.46 7.57 -6.46
C GLN A 43 -4.05 8.76 -5.58
N PRO A 44 -5.00 9.64 -5.17
CA PRO A 44 -4.68 10.84 -4.40
C PRO A 44 -4.66 10.62 -2.89
N SER A 45 -5.22 9.51 -2.41
CA SER A 45 -5.39 9.24 -0.98
C SER A 45 -4.99 7.81 -0.63
N VAL A 46 -4.66 7.59 0.65
CA VAL A 46 -4.46 6.28 1.26
C VAL A 46 -5.14 6.25 2.62
N GLY A 47 -5.43 5.05 3.13
CA GLY A 47 -5.90 4.89 4.50
C GLY A 47 -4.71 4.88 5.46
N TYR A 48 -4.48 5.96 6.20
CA TYR A 48 -3.38 6.09 7.14
C TYR A 48 -3.41 5.03 8.23
N ASP A 49 -4.58 4.72 8.78
CA ASP A 49 -4.70 3.71 9.85
C ASP A 49 -4.29 2.31 9.39
N GLN A 50 -4.43 1.97 8.09
CA GLN A 50 -3.87 0.71 7.56
C GLN A 50 -2.34 0.74 7.56
N ILE A 51 -1.73 1.87 7.24
CA ILE A 51 -0.26 2.04 7.25
C ILE A 51 0.24 2.01 8.69
N TYR A 52 -0.42 2.73 9.60
CA TYR A 52 -0.10 2.72 11.03
C TYR A 52 -0.19 1.31 11.64
N TYR A 53 -1.18 0.51 11.24
CA TYR A 53 -1.25 -0.89 11.62
C TYR A 53 0.02 -1.65 11.25
N LYS A 54 0.48 -1.51 10.01
CA LYS A 54 1.68 -2.20 9.53
C LYS A 54 2.93 -1.72 10.25
N LEU A 55 3.12 -0.42 10.37
CA LEU A 55 4.24 0.19 11.08
C LEU A 55 4.27 -0.23 12.56
N GLY A 56 3.13 -0.19 13.25
CA GLY A 56 3.02 -0.63 14.64
C GLY A 56 3.31 -2.13 14.81
N ARG A 57 2.90 -2.96 13.84
CA ARG A 57 3.24 -4.38 13.84
C ARG A 57 4.74 -4.61 13.67
N TYR A 58 5.40 -3.89 12.76
CA TYR A 58 6.85 -4.02 12.53
C TYR A 58 7.68 -3.63 13.75
N GLN A 59 7.27 -2.59 14.48
CA GLN A 59 7.94 -2.18 15.73
C GLN A 59 7.89 -3.25 16.83
N GLN A 60 6.85 -4.08 16.84
CA GLN A 60 6.66 -5.11 17.86
C GLN A 60 7.09 -6.51 17.41
N ASP A 61 7.18 -6.73 16.10
CA ASP A 61 7.49 -8.02 15.48
C ASP A 61 8.28 -7.78 14.18
N ALA A 62 9.60 -7.74 14.30
CA ALA A 62 10.50 -7.51 13.17
C ALA A 62 10.38 -8.60 12.08
N GLU A 63 9.99 -9.83 12.43
CA GLU A 63 9.74 -10.88 11.44
C GLU A 63 8.69 -10.43 10.43
N LYS A 64 7.66 -9.71 10.88
CA LYS A 64 6.59 -9.23 9.98
C LYS A 64 7.04 -8.12 9.03
N GLN A 65 8.07 -7.37 9.39
CA GLN A 65 8.70 -6.41 8.47
C GLN A 65 9.41 -7.15 7.34
N PHE A 66 10.29 -8.11 7.67
CA PHE A 66 11.03 -8.89 6.67
C PHE A 66 10.11 -9.81 5.86
N ASP A 67 9.10 -10.44 6.50
CA ASP A 67 8.06 -11.20 5.79
C ASP A 67 7.42 -10.37 4.67
N GLU A 68 6.96 -9.16 4.98
CA GLU A 68 6.24 -8.33 4.00
C GLU A 68 7.16 -7.78 2.90
N ILE A 69 8.44 -7.52 3.21
CA ILE A 69 9.45 -7.17 2.20
C ILE A 69 9.64 -8.34 1.21
N CYS A 70 9.82 -9.55 1.73
CA CYS A 70 9.95 -10.74 0.88
C CYS A 70 8.67 -11.00 0.07
N GLU A 71 7.49 -10.92 0.69
CA GLU A 71 6.20 -11.09 0.00
C GLU A 71 6.01 -10.06 -1.12
N ALA A 72 6.30 -8.78 -0.86
CA ALA A 72 6.17 -7.72 -1.85
C ALA A 72 7.08 -7.91 -3.06
N ASN A 73 8.23 -8.56 -2.87
CA ASN A 73 9.18 -8.93 -3.92
C ASN A 73 8.86 -10.30 -4.58
N GLY A 74 7.73 -10.93 -4.24
CA GLY A 74 7.32 -12.24 -4.77
C GLY A 74 8.17 -13.41 -4.25
N GLN A 75 8.69 -13.31 -3.01
CA GLN A 75 9.60 -14.27 -2.41
C GLN A 75 8.99 -15.07 -1.24
N LYS A 76 7.64 -15.06 -1.08
CA LYS A 76 6.84 -15.89 -0.16
C LYS A 76 7.04 -15.63 1.35
N GLY A 77 7.85 -14.70 1.75
CA GLY A 77 8.15 -14.40 3.16
C GLY A 77 9.61 -14.70 3.53
N VAL A 78 10.01 -14.26 4.73
CA VAL A 78 11.37 -14.39 5.23
C VAL A 78 11.63 -15.83 5.68
N SER A 79 12.85 -16.35 5.41
CA SER A 79 13.33 -17.64 5.91
C SER A 79 14.35 -17.47 7.04
N HIS A 80 15.18 -16.43 6.98
CA HIS A 80 16.17 -16.12 7.99
C HIS A 80 16.46 -14.62 8.09
N PHE A 81 16.56 -14.12 9.31
CA PHE A 81 17.08 -12.78 9.63
C PHE A 81 17.66 -12.80 11.06
N ASP A 82 18.50 -11.83 11.38
CA ASP A 82 19.12 -11.65 12.69
C ASP A 82 19.22 -10.17 13.11
N ALA A 83 19.89 -9.89 14.22
CA ALA A 83 20.04 -8.53 14.74
C ALA A 83 20.89 -7.59 13.86
N GLN A 84 21.63 -8.09 12.89
CA GLN A 84 22.40 -7.32 11.92
C GLN A 84 21.64 -7.12 10.60
N SER A 85 20.52 -7.79 10.41
CA SER A 85 19.69 -7.68 9.21
C SER A 85 19.11 -6.28 9.07
N GLN A 86 19.23 -5.71 7.87
CA GLN A 86 18.76 -4.35 7.54
C GLN A 86 17.73 -4.43 6.40
N PRO A 87 16.55 -3.83 6.57
CA PRO A 87 15.46 -3.93 5.59
C PRO A 87 15.85 -3.51 4.16
N ALA A 88 16.68 -2.47 4.01
CA ALA A 88 17.13 -1.97 2.70
C ALA A 88 18.28 -2.78 2.08
N ILE A 89 18.87 -3.73 2.80
CA ILE A 89 20.03 -4.54 2.33
C ILE A 89 19.57 -5.97 2.09
N ALA A 90 19.15 -6.27 0.88
CA ALA A 90 18.61 -7.58 0.50
C ALA A 90 19.54 -8.78 0.79
N THR A 91 20.86 -8.56 0.91
CA THR A 91 21.84 -9.60 1.26
C THR A 91 22.02 -9.81 2.75
N SER A 92 21.35 -9.03 3.61
CA SER A 92 21.44 -9.13 5.07
C SER A 92 20.40 -10.07 5.70
N PHE A 93 19.45 -10.58 4.91
CA PHE A 93 18.43 -11.55 5.31
C PHE A 93 18.14 -12.49 4.15
N GLU A 94 17.40 -13.58 4.42
CA GLU A 94 17.04 -14.55 3.39
C GLU A 94 15.53 -14.69 3.28
N CYS A 95 15.02 -14.70 2.05
CA CYS A 95 13.64 -15.02 1.75
C CYS A 95 13.50 -16.50 1.34
N LYS A 96 12.27 -17.04 1.42
CA LYS A 96 11.98 -18.46 1.15
C LYS A 96 12.16 -18.83 -0.32
N GLU A 97 11.90 -17.91 -1.22
CA GLU A 97 11.95 -18.14 -2.66
C GLU A 97 12.75 -17.02 -3.36
N PRO A 98 13.22 -17.24 -4.59
CA PRO A 98 13.81 -16.18 -5.42
C PRO A 98 12.83 -15.05 -5.72
N VAL A 99 13.34 -13.86 -6.05
CA VAL A 99 12.55 -12.71 -6.51
C VAL A 99 11.65 -13.11 -7.68
N GLY A 100 10.37 -12.78 -7.59
CA GLY A 100 9.38 -13.03 -8.64
C GLY A 100 8.88 -14.48 -8.76
N ALA A 101 9.21 -15.37 -7.83
CA ALA A 101 8.68 -16.73 -7.80
C ALA A 101 7.15 -16.74 -7.59
N GLU A 102 6.65 -15.87 -6.73
CA GLU A 102 5.22 -15.69 -6.44
C GLU A 102 4.73 -14.33 -7.02
N ARG A 103 4.66 -14.25 -8.34
CA ARG A 103 4.32 -13.01 -9.07
C ARG A 103 2.97 -12.40 -8.67
N LYS A 104 2.00 -13.21 -8.24
CA LYS A 104 0.68 -12.77 -7.77
C LYS A 104 0.72 -11.88 -6.52
N ASP A 105 1.80 -11.97 -5.74
CA ASP A 105 1.97 -11.20 -4.49
C ASP A 105 2.73 -9.89 -4.74
N MET A 106 3.37 -9.77 -5.92
CA MET A 106 4.14 -8.59 -6.28
C MET A 106 3.25 -7.37 -6.53
N LYS A 107 3.83 -6.19 -6.28
CA LYS A 107 3.18 -4.92 -6.60
C LYS A 107 3.41 -4.58 -8.07
N THR A 108 2.39 -4.02 -8.70
CA THR A 108 2.37 -3.82 -10.14
C THR A 108 2.60 -2.36 -10.52
N VAL A 109 3.29 -2.19 -11.64
CA VAL A 109 3.48 -0.90 -12.30
C VAL A 109 3.10 -0.99 -13.77
N VAL A 110 2.84 0.17 -14.36
CA VAL A 110 2.73 0.32 -15.82
C VAL A 110 3.78 1.31 -16.31
N ILE A 111 4.24 1.13 -17.56
CA ILE A 111 5.16 2.06 -18.20
C ILE A 111 4.36 3.08 -19.02
N ALA A 112 4.51 4.36 -18.68
CA ALA A 112 3.83 5.45 -19.37
C ALA A 112 4.56 5.92 -20.63
N PRO A 113 3.91 6.72 -21.52
CA PRO A 113 4.54 7.30 -22.73
C PRO A 113 5.78 8.15 -22.43
N ASN A 114 5.86 8.76 -21.26
CA ASN A 114 7.00 9.55 -20.81
C ASN A 114 8.12 8.70 -20.18
N SER A 115 8.05 7.37 -20.32
CA SER A 115 9.01 6.42 -19.75
C SER A 115 9.13 6.51 -18.21
N GLN A 116 8.03 6.85 -17.53
CA GLN A 116 7.92 6.77 -16.07
C GLN A 116 7.10 5.55 -15.65
N LEU A 117 7.37 5.06 -14.43
CA LEU A 117 6.67 3.94 -13.83
C LEU A 117 5.53 4.45 -12.94
N TYR A 118 4.31 4.05 -13.26
CA TYR A 118 3.13 4.37 -12.46
C TYR A 118 2.66 3.14 -11.68
N LEU A 119 2.58 3.28 -10.37
CA LEU A 119 2.17 2.22 -9.45
C LEU A 119 0.66 1.97 -9.58
N THR A 120 0.24 0.75 -9.89
CA THR A 120 -1.17 0.36 -10.04
C THR A 120 -1.68 -0.48 -8.88
N ASP A 121 -0.79 -1.20 -8.17
CA ASP A 121 -1.08 -1.83 -6.89
C ASP A 121 0.10 -1.64 -5.92
N GLY A 122 -0.21 -1.53 -4.62
CA GLY A 122 0.82 -1.49 -3.57
C GLY A 122 1.01 -0.15 -2.89
N HIS A 123 0.19 0.88 -3.15
CA HIS A 123 0.32 2.20 -2.53
C HIS A 123 0.43 2.15 -1.00
N HIS A 124 -0.39 1.34 -0.31
CA HIS A 124 -0.32 1.20 1.15
C HIS A 124 0.97 0.49 1.59
N THR A 125 1.37 -0.58 0.91
CA THR A 125 2.58 -1.34 1.23
C THR A 125 3.83 -0.47 1.03
N PHE A 126 3.94 0.24 -0.10
CA PHE A 126 5.12 1.04 -0.39
C PHE A 126 5.17 2.34 0.41
N ASN A 127 4.03 2.93 0.77
CA ASN A 127 4.01 4.00 1.77
C ASN A 127 4.40 3.47 3.17
N THR A 128 4.08 2.22 3.53
CA THR A 128 4.59 1.60 4.75
C THR A 128 6.11 1.45 4.70
N PHE A 129 6.66 0.95 3.58
CA PHE A 129 8.11 0.82 3.41
C PHE A 129 8.84 2.17 3.40
N TRP A 130 8.18 3.22 2.90
CA TRP A 130 8.71 4.58 2.96
C TRP A 130 8.91 5.06 4.40
N HIS A 131 7.97 4.73 5.31
CA HIS A 131 7.95 5.24 6.69
C HIS A 131 8.46 4.25 7.75
N MET A 132 8.74 3.00 7.41
CA MET A 132 9.28 2.02 8.36
C MET A 132 10.74 2.35 8.72
N GLU A 133 11.22 1.80 9.83
CA GLU A 133 12.64 1.85 10.17
C GLU A 133 13.49 1.20 9.07
N GLY A 134 14.53 1.88 8.63
CA GLY A 134 15.36 1.46 7.50
C GLY A 134 14.69 1.62 6.12
N GLY A 135 13.55 2.34 6.06
CA GLY A 135 12.83 2.68 4.83
C GLY A 135 13.33 3.96 4.17
N GLY A 136 12.45 4.63 3.44
CA GLY A 136 12.68 5.93 2.80
C GLY A 136 12.56 5.91 1.28
N SER A 137 12.82 7.05 0.65
CA SER A 137 12.71 7.24 -0.80
C SER A 137 13.61 6.28 -1.61
N GLU A 138 14.79 5.98 -1.06
CA GLU A 138 15.81 5.11 -1.66
C GLU A 138 15.64 3.63 -1.27
N PHE A 139 14.49 3.25 -0.68
CA PHE A 139 14.23 1.86 -0.33
C PHE A 139 14.02 1.02 -1.59
N PRO A 140 14.82 -0.07 -1.80
CA PRO A 140 14.74 -0.90 -3.00
C PRO A 140 13.57 -1.89 -2.92
N VAL A 141 12.83 -2.01 -4.02
CA VAL A 141 11.77 -3.01 -4.19
C VAL A 141 11.83 -3.61 -5.58
N ASN A 142 11.21 -4.79 -5.76
CA ASN A 142 10.98 -5.36 -7.07
C ASN A 142 9.51 -5.25 -7.42
N VAL A 143 9.21 -4.70 -8.61
CA VAL A 143 7.85 -4.52 -9.12
C VAL A 143 7.62 -5.33 -10.38
N LEU A 144 6.38 -5.73 -10.61
CA LEU A 144 5.97 -6.44 -11.83
C LEU A 144 5.39 -5.43 -12.84
N VAL A 145 5.90 -5.43 -14.06
CA VAL A 145 5.33 -4.63 -15.16
C VAL A 145 4.05 -5.30 -15.65
N ASP A 146 2.91 -4.73 -15.30
CA ASP A 146 1.59 -5.22 -15.71
C ASP A 146 1.27 -4.86 -17.16
N LYS A 147 1.51 -3.60 -17.56
CA LYS A 147 1.25 -3.12 -18.91
C LYS A 147 2.31 -2.11 -19.38
N ASP A 148 2.47 -2.03 -20.69
CA ASP A 148 3.33 -1.07 -21.38
C ASP A 148 2.48 -0.17 -22.27
N TYR A 149 2.42 1.11 -21.93
CA TYR A 149 1.66 2.12 -22.66
C TYR A 149 2.53 3.13 -23.41
N ARG A 150 3.81 2.82 -23.64
CA ARG A 150 4.75 3.73 -24.33
C ARG A 150 4.32 4.08 -25.77
N GLU A 151 3.49 3.25 -26.38
CA GLU A 151 2.95 3.51 -27.72
C GLU A 151 1.83 4.57 -27.74
N LEU A 152 1.25 4.92 -26.61
CA LEU A 152 0.26 6.00 -26.53
C LEU A 152 0.94 7.35 -26.80
N LYS A 153 0.26 8.20 -27.58
CA LYS A 153 0.86 9.44 -28.07
C LYS A 153 0.95 10.56 -27.03
N THR A 154 0.10 10.54 -26.00
CA THR A 154 0.00 11.62 -25.02
C THR A 154 -0.27 11.06 -23.62
N MET A 155 0.06 11.85 -22.59
CA MET A 155 -0.31 11.54 -21.21
C MET A 155 -1.83 11.54 -20.99
N ASP A 156 -2.59 12.36 -21.67
CA ASP A 156 -4.05 12.34 -21.61
C ASP A 156 -4.64 11.01 -22.11
N ALA A 157 -4.10 10.48 -23.22
CA ALA A 157 -4.48 9.15 -23.71
C ALA A 157 -4.11 8.04 -22.74
N PHE A 158 -2.95 8.16 -22.08
CA PHE A 158 -2.49 7.23 -21.04
C PHE A 158 -3.44 7.21 -19.83
N TRP A 159 -3.78 8.37 -19.27
CA TRP A 159 -4.65 8.44 -18.11
C TRP A 159 -6.08 7.98 -18.43
N LYS A 160 -6.58 8.31 -19.63
CA LYS A 160 -7.85 7.77 -20.10
C LYS A 160 -7.82 6.24 -20.20
N GLN A 161 -6.71 5.66 -20.66
CA GLN A 161 -6.57 4.22 -20.74
C GLN A 161 -6.46 3.57 -19.36
N LEU A 162 -5.73 4.20 -18.41
CA LEU A 162 -5.67 3.72 -17.03
C LEU A 162 -7.04 3.70 -16.35
N ASP A 163 -7.87 4.71 -16.61
CA ASP A 163 -9.24 4.78 -16.07
C ASP A 163 -10.13 3.67 -16.67
N LEU A 164 -10.05 3.45 -17.98
CA LEU A 164 -10.74 2.33 -18.65
C LEU A 164 -10.32 0.96 -18.11
N ASP A 165 -9.04 0.80 -17.82
CA ASP A 165 -8.46 -0.43 -17.28
C ASP A 165 -8.64 -0.57 -15.75
N LYS A 166 -9.28 0.41 -15.10
CA LYS A 166 -9.47 0.45 -13.63
C LYS A 166 -8.15 0.47 -12.85
N ASN A 167 -7.09 1.03 -13.41
CA ASN A 167 -5.74 1.09 -12.81
C ASN A 167 -5.41 2.47 -12.21
N THR A 168 -6.40 3.35 -12.07
CA THR A 168 -6.29 4.65 -11.39
C THR A 168 -7.55 4.94 -10.58
N TRP A 169 -7.41 5.72 -9.50
CA TRP A 169 -8.51 6.24 -8.69
C TRP A 169 -8.47 7.77 -8.71
N LEU A 170 -9.36 8.38 -9.48
CA LEU A 170 -9.41 9.83 -9.68
C LEU A 170 -10.56 10.49 -8.91
N PHE A 171 -10.67 10.12 -7.64
CA PHE A 171 -11.56 10.77 -6.66
C PHE A 171 -10.75 11.12 -5.42
N ASP A 172 -10.96 12.30 -4.86
CA ASP A 172 -10.35 12.71 -3.60
C ASP A 172 -10.98 11.98 -2.39
N ALA A 173 -10.46 12.25 -1.18
CA ALA A 173 -10.97 11.65 0.05
C ALA A 173 -12.42 12.08 0.40
N SER A 174 -12.99 13.05 -0.32
CA SER A 174 -14.39 13.47 -0.23
C SER A 174 -15.26 12.97 -1.40
N ASP A 175 -14.73 12.03 -2.19
CA ASP A 175 -15.36 11.45 -3.40
C ASP A 175 -15.65 12.47 -4.51
N GLN A 176 -14.93 13.59 -4.52
CA GLN A 176 -15.01 14.54 -5.62
C GLN A 176 -14.09 14.11 -6.76
N PRO A 177 -14.56 14.11 -8.02
CA PRO A 177 -13.69 13.82 -9.15
C PRO A 177 -12.52 14.80 -9.23
N ILE A 178 -11.33 14.29 -9.49
CA ILE A 178 -10.13 15.09 -9.69
C ILE A 178 -9.51 14.80 -11.06
N SER A 179 -8.68 15.70 -11.53
CA SER A 179 -7.84 15.44 -12.69
C SER A 179 -6.55 14.72 -12.26
N TYR A 180 -5.93 13.98 -13.18
CA TYR A 180 -4.67 13.29 -12.90
C TYR A 180 -3.52 14.24 -12.54
N GLN A 181 -3.59 15.51 -12.93
CA GLN A 181 -2.60 16.54 -12.56
C GLN A 181 -2.61 16.89 -11.08
N GLN A 182 -3.67 16.51 -10.36
CA GLN A 182 -3.81 16.71 -8.91
C GLN A 182 -3.31 15.50 -8.09
N LEU A 183 -2.88 14.42 -8.77
CA LEU A 183 -2.29 13.28 -8.10
C LEU A 183 -0.94 13.63 -7.48
N PRO A 184 -0.56 12.98 -6.38
CA PRO A 184 0.80 13.08 -5.84
C PRO A 184 1.85 12.71 -6.90
N THR A 185 3.01 13.34 -6.84
CA THR A 185 4.12 13.07 -7.76
C THR A 185 5.12 12.04 -7.24
N THR A 186 5.01 11.66 -5.96
CA THR A 186 5.87 10.69 -5.29
C THR A 186 5.09 10.00 -4.17
N LEU A 187 5.61 8.86 -3.70
CA LEU A 187 5.17 8.20 -2.48
C LEU A 187 5.58 9.01 -1.24
N GLY A 188 5.22 8.54 -0.06
CA GLY A 188 5.32 9.23 1.22
C GLY A 188 3.94 9.70 1.66
N MET A 189 3.49 9.29 2.86
CA MET A 189 2.12 9.58 3.35
C MET A 189 1.78 11.06 3.31
N GLU A 190 2.77 11.92 3.55
CA GLU A 190 2.65 13.38 3.53
C GLU A 190 2.20 13.96 2.18
N ASN A 191 2.32 13.18 1.11
CA ASN A 191 1.91 13.57 -0.24
C ASN A 191 0.48 13.12 -0.57
N PHE A 192 -0.13 12.27 0.27
CA PHE A 192 -1.48 11.74 0.08
C PHE A 192 -2.45 12.35 1.09
N ALA A 193 -3.71 12.47 0.71
CA ALA A 193 -4.76 12.70 1.69
C ALA A 193 -5.03 11.41 2.48
N ASP A 194 -5.35 11.54 3.79
CA ASP A 194 -5.91 10.42 4.55
C ASP A 194 -7.36 10.17 4.14
N ASP A 195 -7.71 8.91 3.89
CA ASP A 195 -9.09 8.47 3.73
C ASP A 195 -9.47 7.52 4.87
N PRO A 196 -10.13 8.04 5.93
CA PRO A 196 -10.52 7.21 7.08
C PRO A 196 -11.58 6.16 6.72
N TYR A 197 -12.42 6.39 5.70
CA TYR A 197 -13.36 5.36 5.24
C TYR A 197 -12.63 4.22 4.54
N ARG A 198 -11.62 4.55 3.74
CA ARG A 198 -10.77 3.54 3.12
C ARG A 198 -10.05 2.68 4.18
N SER A 199 -9.58 3.30 5.26
CA SER A 199 -9.04 2.60 6.44
C SER A 199 -10.10 1.72 7.11
N LEU A 200 -11.29 2.26 7.37
CA LEU A 200 -12.39 1.53 7.99
C LEU A 200 -12.77 0.28 7.19
N MET A 201 -12.81 0.37 5.87
CA MET A 201 -13.07 -0.80 5.01
C MET A 201 -12.00 -1.88 5.17
N TYR A 202 -10.73 -1.51 5.30
CA TYR A 202 -9.66 -2.47 5.57
C TYR A 202 -9.85 -3.21 6.90
N PHE A 203 -10.32 -2.52 7.97
CA PHE A 203 -10.57 -3.16 9.27
C PHE A 203 -11.89 -3.94 9.31
N ALA A 204 -12.89 -3.58 8.51
CA ALA A 204 -14.15 -4.33 8.36
C ALA A 204 -14.00 -5.60 7.51
N ARG A 205 -12.90 -5.72 6.76
CA ARG A 205 -12.57 -6.95 6.03
C ARG A 205 -12.40 -8.12 6.99
N ASP A 206 -12.81 -9.29 6.60
CA ASP A 206 -12.95 -10.50 7.41
C ASP A 206 -14.14 -10.49 8.38
N VAL A 207 -14.82 -9.36 8.57
CA VAL A 207 -15.97 -9.24 9.48
C VAL A 207 -17.30 -9.30 8.73
N SER A 208 -17.41 -8.54 7.64
CA SER A 208 -18.64 -8.42 6.84
C SER A 208 -18.41 -8.59 5.33
N TRP A 209 -17.16 -8.61 4.90
CA TRP A 209 -16.74 -8.81 3.51
C TRP A 209 -15.30 -9.31 3.46
N ASP A 210 -14.91 -9.86 2.31
CA ASP A 210 -13.51 -10.21 2.00
C ASP A 210 -13.23 -10.00 0.51
N LYS A 211 -11.94 -10.04 0.15
CA LYS A 211 -11.53 -9.93 -1.25
C LYS A 211 -12.12 -11.08 -2.06
N PRO A 212 -12.84 -10.78 -3.17
CA PRO A 212 -13.34 -11.84 -4.05
C PRO A 212 -12.18 -12.55 -4.76
N ALA A 213 -12.45 -13.77 -5.25
CA ALA A 213 -11.44 -14.57 -5.96
C ALA A 213 -10.91 -13.87 -7.23
N GLN A 214 -11.76 -13.08 -7.91
CA GLN A 214 -11.36 -12.18 -8.98
C GLN A 214 -10.93 -10.85 -8.36
N PRO A 215 -9.66 -10.44 -8.48
CA PRO A 215 -9.20 -9.17 -7.92
C PRO A 215 -9.99 -7.99 -8.48
N VAL A 216 -10.43 -7.09 -7.61
CA VAL A 216 -11.06 -5.83 -7.97
C VAL A 216 -10.13 -4.70 -7.54
N PRO A 217 -9.53 -3.95 -8.47
CA PRO A 217 -8.72 -2.78 -8.12
C PRO A 217 -9.55 -1.78 -7.32
N PHE A 218 -8.93 -1.10 -6.39
CA PHE A 218 -9.59 -0.07 -5.53
C PHE A 218 -10.82 -0.54 -4.75
N LEU A 219 -10.93 -1.84 -4.47
CA LEU A 219 -12.09 -2.50 -3.84
C LEU A 219 -12.54 -1.77 -2.56
N GLU A 220 -11.62 -1.44 -1.67
CA GLU A 220 -11.92 -0.72 -0.44
C GLU A 220 -12.40 0.72 -0.68
N PHE A 221 -11.94 1.38 -1.74
CA PHE A 221 -12.42 2.73 -2.11
C PHE A 221 -13.86 2.68 -2.65
N TYR A 222 -14.22 1.69 -3.45
CA TYR A 222 -15.60 1.53 -3.89
C TYR A 222 -16.54 1.27 -2.72
N TRP A 223 -16.17 0.41 -1.77
CA TRP A 223 -16.94 0.21 -0.55
C TRP A 223 -17.00 1.48 0.30
N ALA A 224 -15.90 2.20 0.47
CA ALA A 224 -15.86 3.47 1.19
C ALA A 224 -16.83 4.50 0.57
N LYS A 225 -16.77 4.67 -0.75
CA LYS A 225 -17.65 5.57 -1.51
C LYS A 225 -19.12 5.19 -1.38
N GLN A 226 -19.44 3.88 -1.38
CA GLN A 226 -20.80 3.39 -1.18
C GLN A 226 -21.36 3.72 0.21
N LEU A 227 -20.54 3.59 1.24
CA LEU A 227 -20.99 3.74 2.63
C LEU A 227 -20.94 5.19 3.15
N LYS A 228 -20.06 6.01 2.62
CA LYS A 228 -19.82 7.39 3.10
C LYS A 228 -21.10 8.23 3.27
N PRO A 229 -22.09 8.22 2.35
CA PRO A 229 -23.33 8.97 2.54
C PRO A 229 -24.21 8.47 3.69
N GLN A 230 -24.06 7.24 4.12
CA GLN A 230 -24.91 6.57 5.11
C GLN A 230 -24.21 6.41 6.48
N LEU A 231 -22.91 6.62 6.55
CA LEU A 231 -22.09 6.38 7.74
C LEU A 231 -21.24 7.61 8.08
N PRO A 232 -21.79 8.67 8.67
CA PRO A 232 -20.96 9.77 9.15
C PRO A 232 -20.00 9.26 10.24
N LEU A 233 -18.69 9.56 10.11
CA LEU A 233 -17.67 9.10 11.07
C LEU A 233 -17.54 10.00 12.31
N ALA A 234 -18.06 11.23 12.26
CA ALA A 234 -17.97 12.18 13.37
C ALA A 234 -18.45 11.67 14.73
N PRO A 235 -19.46 10.76 14.84
CA PRO A 235 -19.87 10.19 16.12
C PRO A 235 -18.90 9.17 16.71
N PHE A 236 -17.92 8.70 15.95
CA PHE A 236 -16.97 7.65 16.37
C PHE A 236 -15.60 8.26 16.66
N ASP A 237 -15.10 8.04 17.88
CA ASP A 237 -13.72 8.39 18.20
C ASP A 237 -12.76 7.33 17.66
N LEU A 238 -12.24 7.55 16.45
CA LEU A 238 -11.32 6.62 15.75
C LEU A 238 -9.90 6.59 16.38
N ASN A 239 -9.69 7.30 17.50
CA ASN A 239 -8.44 7.21 18.26
C ASN A 239 -8.58 6.29 19.49
N THR A 240 -9.76 5.73 19.71
CA THR A 240 -10.01 4.77 20.78
C THR A 240 -10.45 3.41 20.24
N GLU A 241 -10.10 2.34 20.95
CA GLU A 241 -10.50 0.97 20.59
C GLU A 241 -12.01 0.86 20.45
N GLN A 242 -12.75 1.33 21.47
CA GLN A 242 -14.21 1.21 21.48
C GLN A 242 -14.86 2.04 20.35
N GLY A 243 -14.38 3.25 20.09
CA GLY A 243 -14.92 4.08 19.03
C GLY A 243 -14.67 3.46 17.65
N TYR A 244 -13.47 2.90 17.43
CA TYR A 244 -13.13 2.20 16.19
C TYR A 244 -13.96 0.92 15.99
N LEU A 245 -14.12 0.11 17.06
CA LEU A 245 -14.96 -1.08 17.01
C LEU A 245 -16.43 -0.73 16.70
N ASN A 246 -16.96 0.34 17.29
CA ASN A 246 -18.31 0.82 16.99
C ASN A 246 -18.45 1.24 15.51
N ALA A 247 -17.45 1.90 14.94
CA ALA A 247 -17.42 2.27 13.53
C ALA A 247 -17.39 1.03 12.61
N ILE A 248 -16.56 0.03 12.93
CA ILE A 248 -16.49 -1.25 12.17
C ILE A 248 -17.83 -1.98 12.25
N GLU A 249 -18.46 -2.05 13.42
CA GLU A 249 -19.77 -2.70 13.57
C GLU A 249 -20.86 -1.99 12.75
N ALA A 250 -20.88 -0.65 12.80
CA ALA A 250 -21.84 0.16 12.02
C ALA A 250 -21.62 -0.03 10.51
N ALA A 251 -20.35 0.04 10.04
CA ALA A 251 -20.00 -0.23 8.65
C ALA A 251 -20.42 -1.65 8.23
N SER A 252 -20.15 -2.64 9.07
CA SER A 252 -20.48 -4.03 8.78
C SER A 252 -21.98 -4.26 8.65
N LYS A 253 -22.81 -3.61 9.47
CA LYS A 253 -24.28 -3.66 9.36
C LYS A 253 -24.75 -3.11 8.01
N LEU A 254 -24.20 -1.99 7.55
CA LEU A 254 -24.52 -1.41 6.24
C LEU A 254 -24.06 -2.31 5.10
N ILE A 255 -22.83 -2.83 5.16
CA ILE A 255 -22.30 -3.76 4.14
C ILE A 255 -23.21 -4.98 4.00
N LEU A 256 -23.61 -5.60 5.10
CA LEU A 256 -24.46 -6.81 5.08
C LEU A 256 -25.90 -6.53 4.62
N ALA A 257 -26.40 -5.31 4.78
CA ALA A 257 -27.71 -4.89 4.32
C ALA A 257 -27.73 -4.43 2.86
N GLU A 258 -26.53 -4.21 2.26
CA GLU A 258 -26.41 -3.62 0.93
C GLU A 258 -26.93 -4.56 -0.16
N GLN A 259 -27.76 -4.03 -1.08
CA GLN A 259 -28.41 -4.77 -2.19
C GLN A 259 -28.07 -4.18 -3.56
N SER A 260 -27.22 -3.15 -3.60
CA SER A 260 -26.83 -2.50 -4.86
C SER A 260 -26.14 -3.49 -5.81
N ASN A 261 -26.43 -3.34 -7.10
CA ASN A 261 -25.73 -4.03 -8.18
C ASN A 261 -24.55 -3.20 -8.73
N ASP A 262 -24.28 -2.02 -8.13
CA ASP A 262 -23.22 -1.10 -8.54
C ASP A 262 -22.62 -0.45 -7.29
N ILE A 263 -21.74 -1.15 -6.59
CA ILE A 263 -21.09 -0.65 -5.38
C ILE A 263 -20.12 0.48 -5.72
N GLY A 264 -20.47 1.68 -5.24
CA GLY A 264 -19.61 2.86 -5.38
C GLY A 264 -19.26 3.27 -6.81
N GLY A 265 -20.00 2.77 -7.82
CA GLY A 265 -19.73 2.98 -9.24
C GLY A 265 -18.76 1.95 -9.86
N SER A 266 -18.53 0.82 -9.20
CA SER A 266 -17.66 -0.27 -9.69
C SER A 266 -18.26 -1.05 -10.87
N GLY A 267 -19.60 -1.00 -11.05
CA GLY A 267 -20.35 -1.89 -11.96
C GLY A 267 -20.56 -3.30 -11.39
N LEU A 268 -20.22 -3.53 -10.11
CA LEU A 268 -20.30 -4.85 -9.47
C LEU A 268 -21.28 -4.83 -8.29
N SER A 269 -22.01 -5.94 -8.11
CA SER A 269 -22.94 -6.13 -7.00
C SER A 269 -22.16 -6.29 -5.66
N ALA A 270 -22.87 -6.09 -4.55
CA ALA A 270 -22.32 -6.31 -3.21
C ALA A 270 -21.71 -7.72 -3.04
N LYS A 271 -22.36 -8.75 -3.57
CA LYS A 271 -21.83 -10.12 -3.56
C LYS A 271 -20.57 -10.27 -4.40
N ALA A 272 -20.52 -9.69 -5.58
CA ALA A 272 -19.33 -9.69 -6.42
C ALA A 272 -18.16 -8.90 -5.80
N MET A 273 -18.48 -7.91 -4.93
CA MET A 273 -17.53 -7.14 -4.13
C MET A 273 -17.17 -7.81 -2.79
N GLY A 274 -17.49 -9.09 -2.63
CA GLY A 274 -17.05 -9.90 -1.50
C GLY A 274 -17.93 -9.82 -0.24
N GLN A 275 -19.15 -9.27 -0.31
CA GLN A 275 -20.08 -9.19 0.82
C GLN A 275 -20.37 -10.60 1.38
N PHE A 276 -20.31 -10.74 2.71
CA PHE A 276 -20.71 -11.96 3.42
C PHE A 276 -22.24 -12.07 3.55
N ASP A 277 -22.73 -13.26 3.95
CA ASP A 277 -24.13 -13.47 4.27
C ASP A 277 -24.45 -13.10 5.71
N HIS A 278 -23.45 -13.02 6.58
CA HIS A 278 -23.61 -12.73 8.02
C HIS A 278 -22.35 -12.08 8.60
N PHE A 279 -22.53 -11.45 9.75
CA PHE A 279 -21.46 -10.86 10.54
C PHE A 279 -20.58 -11.93 11.18
N ASP A 280 -19.26 -11.90 10.94
CA ASP A 280 -18.32 -12.80 11.62
C ASP A 280 -17.94 -12.27 12.98
N ALA A 281 -18.73 -12.63 14.00
CA ALA A 281 -18.49 -12.22 15.39
C ALA A 281 -17.13 -12.73 15.95
N LYS A 282 -16.60 -13.85 15.42
CA LYS A 282 -15.31 -14.39 15.85
C LYS A 282 -14.16 -13.50 15.35
N LYS A 283 -14.22 -13.08 14.08
CA LYS A 283 -13.22 -12.16 13.50
C LYS A 283 -13.33 -10.78 14.13
N PHE A 284 -14.54 -10.26 14.32
CA PHE A 284 -14.75 -8.99 15.03
C PHE A 284 -14.15 -9.01 16.44
N LYS A 285 -14.43 -10.05 17.24
CA LYS A 285 -13.83 -10.20 18.58
C LYS A 285 -12.30 -10.27 18.57
N LYS A 286 -11.67 -10.69 17.46
CA LYS A 286 -10.20 -10.70 17.35
C LYS A 286 -9.62 -9.29 17.26
N LEU A 287 -10.38 -8.30 16.81
CA LEU A 287 -9.90 -6.93 16.67
C LEU A 287 -9.60 -6.26 18.03
N SER A 288 -10.29 -6.66 19.10
CA SER A 288 -10.07 -6.15 20.47
C SER A 288 -8.99 -6.93 21.27
N LYS A 289 -8.31 -7.87 20.64
CA LYS A 289 -7.23 -8.60 21.33
C LYS A 289 -5.92 -7.82 21.28
N GLN A 290 -5.08 -8.07 22.31
CA GLN A 290 -3.68 -7.69 22.24
C GLN A 290 -3.03 -8.27 20.97
N ASN A 291 -2.15 -7.54 20.32
CA ASN A 291 -1.49 -7.92 19.07
C ASN A 291 -2.47 -8.12 17.88
N SER A 292 -3.61 -7.42 17.92
CA SER A 292 -4.54 -7.35 16.78
C SER A 292 -4.16 -6.24 15.81
N LYS A 293 -4.80 -6.24 14.63
CA LYS A 293 -4.67 -5.13 13.66
C LYS A 293 -4.97 -3.78 14.32
N LEU A 294 -6.02 -3.72 15.13
CA LEU A 294 -6.48 -2.49 15.79
C LEU A 294 -5.52 -2.05 16.89
N SER A 295 -5.03 -2.98 17.73
CA SER A 295 -4.10 -2.64 18.82
C SER A 295 -2.75 -2.12 18.29
N TYR A 296 -2.22 -2.71 17.21
CA TYR A 296 -0.99 -2.22 16.57
C TYR A 296 -1.18 -0.82 15.97
N MET A 297 -2.31 -0.59 15.29
CA MET A 297 -2.63 0.71 14.69
C MET A 297 -2.75 1.79 15.75
N LEU A 298 -3.56 1.57 16.78
CA LEU A 298 -3.79 2.54 17.86
C LEU A 298 -2.50 2.83 18.65
N GLY A 299 -1.72 1.79 18.95
CA GLY A 299 -0.42 1.95 19.62
C GLY A 299 0.55 2.83 18.83
N TYR A 300 0.66 2.60 17.53
CA TYR A 300 1.49 3.42 16.66
C TYR A 300 0.98 4.86 16.57
N LYS A 301 -0.33 5.03 16.32
CA LYS A 301 -0.98 6.35 16.18
C LYS A 301 -0.81 7.21 17.44
N THR A 302 -0.95 6.62 18.62
CA THR A 302 -0.74 7.32 19.91
C THR A 302 0.72 7.75 20.10
N ALA A 303 1.68 6.94 19.63
CA ALA A 303 3.10 7.28 19.74
C ALA A 303 3.55 8.41 18.78
N GLN A 304 2.72 8.82 17.81
CA GLN A 304 2.99 9.93 16.88
C GLN A 304 2.39 11.27 17.36
N GLN A 305 1.54 11.25 18.38
CA GLN A 305 0.92 12.44 19.01
C GLN A 305 1.80 13.00 20.12
#